data_7915ad043b46a3a3cf4b00ee57e2d4b5
#
_entry.id   7915ad043b46a3a3cf4b00ee57e2d4b5
#
_cell.length_a   1.000
_cell.length_b   1.000
_cell.length_c   1.000
_cell.angle_alpha   90.00
_cell.angle_beta   90.00
_cell.angle_gamma   90.00
#
_symmetry.space_group_name_H-M   'P 1'
#
loop_
_entity.id
_entity.type
_entity.pdbx_description
1 polymer ?
#
loop_
_entity_poly.entity_id
_entity_poly.type
_entity_poly.pdbx_seq_one_letter_code
_entity_poly.pdbx_strand_id
1 'polypeptide(L)'
;MPNVSPLYQCGSLRGMLDRVDAILKDHTPKEGLMATTDVKATLLATEVRTLSAHTIPQDFRISVALPRSYASHPEQYYPTIYLTDATVFFGMVVDITRTMPLCGQFPETIVVGIGYPVDEPLDEALTQWGNLRARDLLPVVEGSAEASQSDPTGGAAEFLSFIQTELIPTIEREYRADPASRVLAGYSFGGLFALYALFHQPHLFKGYIAGSPTLFYGDRVTFTYEAAYAAAQSALPVHLYLGIGEEEELFSDGAMVSNFYQFAARLESRKYEGLVLTRHVVENCAHCASAAPQFQAGIQAVLSER
;
A
#
# COMPACT_ATOMS: atom_id res chain seq x y z
N MET A 1 -39.08 -10.17 -16.18
CA MET A 1 -38.00 -10.46 -15.23
C MET A 1 -36.98 -11.32 -15.96
N PRO A 2 -35.79 -10.81 -16.34
CA PRO A 2 -34.74 -11.64 -16.94
C PRO A 2 -33.93 -12.31 -15.85
N ASN A 3 -33.62 -13.59 -16.05
CA ASN A 3 -32.77 -14.45 -15.23
C ASN A 3 -31.38 -13.85 -15.05
N VAL A 4 -31.00 -13.58 -13.81
CA VAL A 4 -29.62 -13.31 -13.42
C VAL A 4 -28.93 -14.66 -13.25
N SER A 5 -27.91 -14.90 -14.07
CA SER A 5 -27.02 -16.07 -13.95
C SER A 5 -26.27 -16.05 -12.61
N PRO A 6 -26.14 -17.19 -11.93
CA PRO A 6 -25.32 -17.30 -10.72
C PRO A 6 -23.84 -17.47 -11.12
N LEU A 7 -23.11 -16.39 -11.24
CA LEU A 7 -21.64 -16.44 -11.35
C LEU A 7 -21.03 -15.78 -10.13
N TYR A 8 -20.10 -16.55 -9.53
CA TYR A 8 -19.26 -16.24 -8.38
C TYR A 8 -19.88 -16.45 -6.99
N GLN A 9 -20.12 -17.70 -6.65
CA GLN A 9 -19.86 -18.13 -5.28
C GLN A 9 -18.34 -18.14 -5.10
N CYS A 10 -17.84 -17.25 -4.25
CA CYS A 10 -16.45 -17.25 -3.80
C CYS A 10 -16.21 -18.58 -3.05
N GLY A 11 -15.63 -19.53 -3.76
CA GLY A 11 -15.24 -20.81 -3.15
C GLY A 11 -14.23 -20.54 -2.03
N SER A 12 -14.36 -21.25 -0.92
CA SER A 12 -13.43 -21.14 0.21
C SER A 12 -11.97 -21.16 -0.25
N LEU A 13 -11.11 -20.41 0.43
CA LEU A 13 -9.65 -20.37 0.18
C LEU A 13 -9.07 -21.79 -0.02
N ARG A 14 -9.60 -22.77 0.69
CA ARG A 14 -9.24 -24.19 0.61
C ARG A 14 -9.54 -24.80 -0.76
N GLY A 15 -10.66 -24.46 -1.39
CA GLY A 15 -11.00 -24.95 -2.74
C GLY A 15 -10.15 -24.31 -3.85
N MET A 16 -9.58 -23.14 -3.60
CA MET A 16 -8.64 -22.46 -4.51
C MET A 16 -7.24 -23.09 -4.39
N LEU A 17 -6.80 -23.43 -3.18
CA LEU A 17 -5.54 -24.11 -2.90
C LEU A 17 -5.53 -25.53 -3.47
N ASP A 18 -6.62 -26.30 -3.35
CA ASP A 18 -6.74 -27.64 -3.92
C ASP A 18 -6.61 -27.63 -5.46
N ARG A 19 -7.05 -26.57 -6.13
CA ARG A 19 -6.89 -26.41 -7.60
C ARG A 19 -5.47 -26.04 -8.00
N VAL A 20 -4.78 -25.23 -7.21
CA VAL A 20 -3.37 -24.88 -7.43
C VAL A 20 -2.48 -26.11 -7.24
N ASP A 21 -2.72 -26.89 -6.20
CA ASP A 21 -2.01 -28.16 -5.95
C ASP A 21 -2.23 -29.20 -7.07
N ALA A 22 -3.42 -29.25 -7.65
CA ALA A 22 -3.71 -30.15 -8.78
C ALA A 22 -2.94 -29.71 -10.05
N ILE A 23 -2.79 -28.40 -10.28
CA ILE A 23 -2.05 -27.86 -11.43
C ILE A 23 -0.52 -28.08 -11.25
N LEU A 24 0.00 -27.97 -10.03
CA LEU A 24 1.42 -28.16 -9.75
C LEU A 24 1.84 -29.62 -9.78
N LYS A 25 0.95 -30.56 -9.47
CA LYS A 25 1.24 -32.02 -9.49
C LYS A 25 1.29 -32.65 -10.89
N ASP A 26 0.78 -31.95 -11.91
CA ASP A 26 0.73 -32.49 -13.29
C ASP A 26 1.95 -32.08 -14.17
N HIS A 27 2.97 -31.47 -13.58
CA HIS A 27 4.20 -31.13 -14.28
C HIS A 27 5.25 -32.23 -14.15
N THR A 28 4.97 -33.41 -14.72
CA THR A 28 6.07 -34.34 -15.10
C THR A 28 6.78 -33.73 -16.32
N PRO A 29 8.13 -33.57 -16.29
CA PRO A 29 8.87 -33.10 -17.45
C PRO A 29 8.62 -34.00 -18.65
N LYS A 30 8.08 -33.48 -19.73
CA LYS A 30 8.01 -34.20 -21.01
C LYS A 30 9.44 -34.33 -21.52
N GLU A 31 9.93 -35.57 -21.64
CA GLU A 31 11.21 -35.86 -22.31
C GLU A 31 11.21 -35.31 -23.72
N GLY A 32 12.14 -34.42 -24.02
CA GLY A 32 12.35 -33.86 -25.36
C GLY A 32 12.33 -32.34 -25.48
N LEU A 33 12.21 -31.59 -24.38
CA LEU A 33 12.37 -30.13 -24.42
C LEU A 33 13.87 -29.78 -24.43
N MET A 34 14.27 -28.83 -25.31
CA MET A 34 15.62 -28.27 -25.30
C MET A 34 16.00 -27.84 -23.87
N ALA A 35 17.28 -28.03 -23.49
CA ALA A 35 17.79 -27.65 -22.17
C ALA A 35 17.44 -26.19 -21.88
N THR A 36 16.42 -25.98 -21.06
CA THR A 36 16.05 -24.68 -20.52
C THR A 36 16.85 -24.46 -19.24
N THR A 37 17.60 -23.37 -19.18
CA THR A 37 18.12 -22.90 -17.90
C THR A 37 16.94 -22.28 -17.16
N ASP A 38 16.58 -22.87 -16.01
CA ASP A 38 15.56 -22.29 -15.13
C ASP A 38 16.07 -20.94 -14.61
N VAL A 39 15.54 -19.87 -15.16
CA VAL A 39 15.81 -18.51 -14.69
C VAL A 39 14.58 -18.01 -13.96
N LYS A 40 14.74 -17.61 -12.70
CA LYS A 40 13.66 -16.96 -11.96
C LYS A 40 13.27 -15.67 -12.66
N ALA A 41 11.96 -15.43 -12.83
CA ALA A 41 11.48 -14.16 -13.35
C ALA A 41 11.82 -13.03 -12.37
N THR A 42 12.39 -11.94 -12.87
CA THR A 42 12.76 -10.76 -12.09
C THR A 42 12.18 -9.51 -12.72
N LEU A 43 11.85 -8.54 -11.91
CA LEU A 43 11.52 -7.19 -12.39
C LEU A 43 12.82 -6.48 -12.79
N LEU A 44 12.87 -5.92 -14.01
CA LEU A 44 14.04 -5.18 -14.50
C LEU A 44 14.29 -3.93 -13.66
N ALA A 45 15.56 -3.51 -13.54
CA ALA A 45 15.96 -2.30 -12.81
C ALA A 45 15.32 -2.21 -11.39
N THR A 46 15.34 -3.33 -10.69
CA THR A 46 14.94 -3.42 -9.27
C THR A 46 16.09 -3.96 -8.44
N GLU A 47 16.16 -3.49 -7.23
CA GLU A 47 17.09 -3.95 -6.21
C GLU A 47 16.32 -4.40 -4.97
N VAL A 48 16.81 -5.40 -4.28
CA VAL A 48 16.24 -5.89 -3.03
C VAL A 48 17.34 -5.95 -2.00
N ARG A 49 17.09 -5.40 -0.82
CA ARG A 49 18.01 -5.46 0.32
C ARG A 49 17.27 -5.68 1.63
N THR A 50 17.96 -6.17 2.62
CA THR A 50 17.46 -6.21 3.99
C THR A 50 17.97 -4.98 4.73
N LEU A 51 17.07 -4.29 5.42
CA LEU A 51 17.39 -3.18 6.31
C LEU A 51 16.98 -3.57 7.74
N SER A 52 17.96 -3.73 8.62
CA SER A 52 17.72 -3.97 10.04
C SER A 52 17.37 -2.64 10.71
N ALA A 53 16.16 -2.52 11.22
CA ALA A 53 15.71 -1.31 11.88
C ALA A 53 16.27 -1.23 13.30
N HIS A 54 16.63 -0.02 13.73
CA HIS A 54 17.08 0.24 15.10
C HIS A 54 15.91 0.62 16.02
N THR A 55 14.89 1.26 15.46
CA THR A 55 13.66 1.65 16.19
C THR A 55 12.75 0.48 16.48
N ILE A 56 12.79 -0.55 15.64
CA ILE A 56 12.01 -1.78 15.80
C ILE A 56 12.99 -2.95 15.68
N PRO A 57 13.00 -3.95 16.57
CA PRO A 57 13.87 -5.12 16.47
C PRO A 57 13.40 -6.05 15.34
N GLN A 58 13.42 -5.57 14.10
CA GLN A 58 12.85 -6.20 12.92
C GLN A 58 13.71 -5.88 11.70
N ASP A 59 13.88 -6.87 10.85
CA ASP A 59 14.42 -6.70 9.51
C ASP A 59 13.29 -6.41 8.52
N PHE A 60 13.48 -5.41 7.66
CA PHE A 60 12.59 -5.13 6.55
C PHE A 60 13.26 -5.47 5.23
N ARG A 61 12.48 -6.07 4.32
CA ARG A 61 12.89 -6.25 2.92
C ARG A 61 12.52 -5.00 2.14
N ILE A 62 13.52 -4.21 1.78
CA ILE A 62 13.34 -2.99 1.01
C ILE A 62 13.60 -3.30 -0.46
N SER A 63 12.58 -3.11 -1.28
CA SER A 63 12.64 -3.27 -2.72
C SER A 63 12.64 -1.90 -3.40
N VAL A 64 13.61 -1.62 -4.24
CA VAL A 64 13.73 -0.33 -4.93
C VAL A 64 13.61 -0.55 -6.43
N ALA A 65 12.66 0.13 -7.08
CA ALA A 65 12.54 0.17 -8.52
C ALA A 65 12.95 1.55 -9.04
N LEU A 66 13.89 1.55 -9.98
CA LEU A 66 14.41 2.77 -10.59
C LEU A 66 13.63 3.08 -11.87
N PRO A 67 13.42 4.38 -12.19
CA PRO A 67 12.78 4.81 -13.41
C PRO A 67 13.69 4.57 -14.63
N ARG A 68 13.08 4.53 -15.81
CA ARG A 68 13.78 4.21 -17.07
C ARG A 68 14.95 5.15 -17.37
N SER A 69 14.77 6.44 -17.10
CA SER A 69 15.79 7.46 -17.39
C SER A 69 16.88 7.55 -16.32
N TYR A 70 16.80 6.79 -15.23
CA TYR A 70 17.68 6.95 -14.07
C TYR A 70 19.17 6.90 -14.41
N ALA A 71 19.59 5.95 -15.27
CA ALA A 71 20.99 5.82 -15.66
C ALA A 71 21.45 6.89 -16.69
N SER A 72 20.52 7.35 -17.55
CA SER A 72 20.83 8.30 -18.63
C SER A 72 20.76 9.79 -18.21
N HIS A 73 20.16 10.08 -17.06
CA HIS A 73 20.01 11.45 -16.53
C HIS A 73 20.58 11.53 -15.11
N PRO A 74 21.93 11.58 -14.95
CA PRO A 74 22.58 11.48 -13.64
C PRO A 74 22.30 12.66 -12.70
N GLU A 75 21.86 13.80 -13.22
CA GLU A 75 21.55 15.01 -12.43
C GLU A 75 20.07 15.12 -12.06
N GLN A 76 19.21 14.22 -12.59
CA GLN A 76 17.79 14.30 -12.34
C GLN A 76 17.43 13.64 -11.01
N TYR A 77 16.60 14.34 -10.20
CA TYR A 77 15.93 13.80 -9.03
C TYR A 77 14.51 13.39 -9.38
N TYR A 78 14.00 12.39 -8.68
CA TYR A 78 12.73 11.75 -9.01
C TYR A 78 11.78 11.76 -7.82
N PRO A 79 10.47 12.00 -8.03
CA PRO A 79 9.45 11.69 -7.03
C PRO A 79 9.62 10.26 -6.53
N THR A 80 9.34 10.03 -5.25
CA THR A 80 9.53 8.72 -4.64
C THR A 80 8.27 8.25 -3.93
N ILE A 81 7.79 7.07 -4.30
CA ILE A 81 6.67 6.40 -3.65
C ILE A 81 7.22 5.42 -2.61
N TYR A 82 6.89 5.63 -1.35
CA TYR A 82 7.09 4.67 -0.27
C TYR A 82 5.82 3.83 -0.15
N LEU A 83 5.93 2.55 -0.50
CA LEU A 83 4.82 1.61 -0.60
C LEU A 83 4.86 0.64 0.57
N THR A 84 3.83 0.63 1.39
CA THR A 84 3.62 -0.43 2.39
C THR A 84 3.17 -1.73 1.72
N ASP A 85 3.26 -2.84 2.42
CA ASP A 85 2.83 -4.15 1.90
C ASP A 85 3.51 -4.56 0.58
N ALA A 86 4.77 -4.18 0.40
CA ALA A 86 5.52 -4.45 -0.82
C ALA A 86 5.65 -5.95 -1.14
N THR A 87 5.56 -6.82 -0.15
CA THR A 87 5.52 -8.27 -0.33
C THR A 87 4.47 -8.71 -1.36
N VAL A 88 3.33 -8.00 -1.42
CA VAL A 88 2.22 -8.34 -2.33
C VAL A 88 1.97 -7.29 -3.42
N PHE A 89 2.31 -6.02 -3.20
CA PHE A 89 1.93 -4.93 -4.12
C PHE A 89 3.09 -4.34 -4.93
N PHE A 90 4.35 -4.68 -4.63
CA PHE A 90 5.50 -4.04 -5.27
C PHE A 90 5.49 -4.17 -6.79
N GLY A 91 5.32 -5.39 -7.31
CA GLY A 91 5.28 -5.62 -8.77
C GLY A 91 4.18 -4.82 -9.46
N MET A 92 2.98 -4.83 -8.89
CA MET A 92 1.84 -4.07 -9.41
C MET A 92 2.13 -2.57 -9.51
N VAL A 93 2.65 -1.96 -8.44
CA VAL A 93 2.95 -0.52 -8.42
C VAL A 93 4.10 -0.17 -9.35
N VAL A 94 5.12 -1.03 -9.45
CA VAL A 94 6.23 -0.85 -10.40
C VAL A 94 5.73 -0.86 -11.84
N ASP A 95 4.85 -1.78 -12.21
CA ASP A 95 4.30 -1.84 -13.57
C ASP A 95 3.45 -0.60 -13.89
N ILE A 96 2.64 -0.14 -12.94
CA ILE A 96 1.86 1.10 -13.09
C ILE A 96 2.80 2.30 -13.30
N THR A 97 3.79 2.50 -12.43
CA THR A 97 4.71 3.66 -12.50
C THR A 97 5.61 3.64 -13.72
N ARG A 98 5.82 2.50 -14.35
CA ARG A 98 6.61 2.37 -15.59
C ARG A 98 5.80 2.56 -16.86
N THR A 99 4.52 2.20 -16.83
CA THR A 99 3.65 2.31 -18.01
C THR A 99 3.04 3.70 -18.17
N MET A 100 2.67 4.36 -17.08
CA MET A 100 2.06 5.70 -17.12
C MET A 100 2.94 6.75 -17.81
N PRO A 101 4.27 6.85 -17.55
CA PRO A 101 5.15 7.82 -18.20
C PRO A 101 5.35 7.57 -19.72
N LEU A 102 5.06 6.37 -20.23
CA LEU A 102 5.17 6.09 -21.66
C LEU A 102 4.26 6.97 -22.53
N CYS A 103 3.17 7.48 -21.96
CA CYS A 103 2.27 8.41 -22.61
C CYS A 103 2.66 9.88 -22.39
N GLY A 104 3.78 10.17 -21.71
CA GLY A 104 4.32 11.53 -21.51
C GLY A 104 3.51 12.43 -20.57
N GLN A 105 2.61 11.85 -19.78
CA GLN A 105 1.68 12.61 -18.91
C GLN A 105 2.05 12.57 -17.43
N PHE A 106 3.03 11.75 -17.05
CA PHE A 106 3.39 11.52 -15.64
C PHE A 106 4.90 11.54 -15.47
N PRO A 107 5.38 12.02 -14.30
CA PRO A 107 6.80 11.95 -13.99
C PRO A 107 7.26 10.49 -13.81
N GLU A 108 8.45 10.20 -14.26
CA GLU A 108 9.14 8.98 -13.89
C GLU A 108 9.43 8.99 -12.39
N THR A 109 9.27 7.85 -11.71
CA THR A 109 9.19 7.79 -10.25
C THR A 109 10.02 6.63 -9.72
N ILE A 110 10.70 6.82 -8.59
CA ILE A 110 11.31 5.74 -7.81
C ILE A 110 10.21 5.10 -6.96
N VAL A 111 10.16 3.76 -6.91
CA VAL A 111 9.28 3.03 -5.99
C VAL A 111 10.14 2.35 -4.93
N VAL A 112 9.90 2.67 -3.67
CA VAL A 112 10.52 2.06 -2.49
C VAL A 112 9.48 1.22 -1.79
N GLY A 113 9.54 -0.09 -1.99
CA GLY A 113 8.63 -1.03 -1.36
C GLY A 113 9.14 -1.47 0.02
N ILE A 114 8.30 -1.35 1.03
CA ILE A 114 8.57 -1.79 2.40
C ILE A 114 7.83 -3.09 2.61
N GLY A 115 8.59 -4.18 2.69
CA GLY A 115 8.09 -5.53 2.88
C GLY A 115 8.82 -6.24 4.01
N TYR A 116 8.54 -7.53 4.14
CA TYR A 116 9.12 -8.37 5.17
C TYR A 116 9.99 -9.47 4.56
N PRO A 117 11.03 -9.96 5.28
CA PRO A 117 11.89 -11.04 4.81
C PRO A 117 11.18 -12.39 4.93
N VAL A 118 10.07 -12.54 4.21
CA VAL A 118 9.30 -13.79 4.10
C VAL A 118 9.65 -14.45 2.78
N ASP A 119 9.84 -15.77 2.82
CA ASP A 119 10.26 -16.59 1.70
C ASP A 119 9.25 -17.71 1.42
N GLU A 120 9.50 -18.50 0.40
CA GLU A 120 8.67 -19.66 0.08
C GLU A 120 8.72 -20.71 1.21
N PRO A 121 7.66 -21.51 1.42
CA PRO A 121 6.47 -21.61 0.58
C PRO A 121 5.50 -20.42 0.72
N LEU A 122 4.77 -20.10 -0.35
CA LEU A 122 3.98 -18.89 -0.49
C LEU A 122 2.88 -18.75 0.57
N ASP A 123 2.23 -19.83 0.96
CA ASP A 123 1.16 -19.83 1.98
C ASP A 123 1.69 -19.47 3.36
N GLU A 124 2.87 -19.99 3.75
CA GLU A 124 3.54 -19.61 4.99
C GLU A 124 4.00 -18.15 4.93
N ALA A 125 4.58 -17.74 3.80
CA ALA A 125 5.02 -16.36 3.58
C ALA A 125 3.87 -15.34 3.70
N LEU A 126 2.70 -15.66 3.13
CA LEU A 126 1.51 -14.81 3.23
C LEU A 126 0.93 -14.76 4.64
N THR A 127 1.01 -15.88 5.40
CA THR A 127 0.59 -15.90 6.80
C THR A 127 1.51 -15.05 7.67
N GLN A 128 2.84 -15.19 7.50
CA GLN A 128 3.82 -14.37 8.23
C GLN A 128 3.67 -12.88 7.87
N TRP A 129 3.52 -12.57 6.58
CA TRP A 129 3.25 -11.21 6.12
C TRP A 129 2.00 -10.63 6.80
N GLY A 130 0.92 -11.41 6.87
CA GLY A 130 -0.33 -10.99 7.51
C GLY A 130 -0.14 -10.56 8.97
N ASN A 131 0.61 -11.35 9.74
CA ASN A 131 0.90 -11.06 11.14
C ASN A 131 1.82 -9.85 11.31
N LEU A 132 2.89 -9.76 10.51
CA LEU A 132 3.86 -8.68 10.60
C LEU A 132 3.25 -7.34 10.19
N ARG A 133 2.42 -7.31 9.12
CA ARG A 133 1.74 -6.09 8.71
C ARG A 133 0.69 -5.62 9.71
N ALA A 134 -0.01 -6.53 10.37
CA ALA A 134 -0.96 -6.17 11.42
C ALA A 134 -0.23 -5.50 12.58
N ARG A 135 0.92 -6.02 12.99
CA ARG A 135 1.75 -5.41 14.03
C ARG A 135 2.16 -3.98 13.66
N ASP A 136 2.68 -3.76 12.44
CA ASP A 136 3.35 -2.51 12.08
C ASP A 136 2.42 -1.45 11.49
N LEU A 137 1.31 -1.83 10.87
CA LEU A 137 0.41 -0.88 10.21
C LEU A 137 -0.76 -0.43 11.06
N LEU A 138 -1.08 -1.18 12.13
CA LEU A 138 -2.20 -0.86 13.00
C LEU A 138 -1.74 -0.03 14.21
N PRO A 139 -2.42 1.08 14.52
CA PRO A 139 -2.10 1.86 15.70
C PRO A 139 -2.60 1.20 16.97
N VAL A 140 -2.06 1.60 18.12
CA VAL A 140 -2.61 1.24 19.44
C VAL A 140 -4.02 1.80 19.57
N VAL A 141 -4.94 0.97 20.06
CA VAL A 141 -6.29 1.39 20.43
C VAL A 141 -6.45 1.22 21.92
N GLU A 142 -6.53 2.34 22.63
CA GLU A 142 -6.73 2.33 24.08
C GLU A 142 -8.07 1.67 24.44
N GLY A 143 -8.02 0.69 25.34
CA GLY A 143 -9.21 0.01 25.86
C GLY A 143 -9.78 -1.09 24.95
N SER A 144 -9.14 -1.41 23.82
CA SER A 144 -9.59 -2.52 22.98
C SER A 144 -9.10 -3.87 23.51
N ALA A 145 -9.97 -4.90 23.37
CA ALA A 145 -9.59 -6.30 23.64
C ALA A 145 -8.53 -6.81 22.62
N GLU A 146 -8.29 -6.07 21.55
CA GLU A 146 -7.31 -6.35 20.48
C GLU A 146 -5.86 -6.14 20.93
N ALA A 147 -5.63 -5.49 22.07
CA ALA A 147 -4.33 -5.42 22.75
C ALA A 147 -3.94 -6.75 23.44
N SER A 148 -4.37 -7.88 22.91
CA SER A 148 -4.02 -9.19 23.49
C SER A 148 -2.57 -9.55 23.12
N GLN A 149 -1.83 -10.17 24.05
CA GLN A 149 -0.44 -10.58 23.87
C GLN A 149 -0.23 -11.64 22.76
N SER A 150 -1.30 -12.20 22.21
CA SER A 150 -1.25 -13.23 21.17
C SER A 150 -1.22 -12.69 19.73
N ASP A 151 -1.71 -11.46 19.52
CA ASP A 151 -1.68 -10.80 18.21
C ASP A 151 -1.10 -9.39 18.38
N PRO A 152 0.20 -9.21 18.08
CA PRO A 152 0.84 -7.91 18.24
C PRO A 152 0.29 -6.93 17.22
N THR A 153 -0.50 -5.98 17.69
CA THR A 153 -0.91 -4.77 16.96
C THR A 153 -0.37 -3.55 17.70
N GLY A 154 -0.43 -2.38 17.08
CA GLY A 154 -0.09 -1.14 17.78
C GLY A 154 1.29 -0.57 17.47
N GLY A 155 2.05 -1.16 16.55
CA GLY A 155 3.39 -0.69 16.16
C GLY A 155 3.43 0.44 15.13
N ALA A 156 2.28 1.05 14.79
CA ALA A 156 2.25 2.08 13.74
C ALA A 156 3.12 3.31 14.06
N ALA A 157 3.26 3.66 15.34
CA ALA A 157 4.11 4.77 15.76
C ALA A 157 5.61 4.48 15.53
N GLU A 158 6.05 3.31 15.95
CA GLU A 158 7.42 2.84 15.77
C GLU A 158 7.75 2.65 14.29
N PHE A 159 6.80 2.10 13.52
CA PHE A 159 6.97 1.92 12.07
C PHE A 159 7.05 3.27 11.33
N LEU A 160 6.24 4.25 11.70
CA LEU A 160 6.35 5.61 11.16
C LEU A 160 7.70 6.24 11.54
N SER A 161 8.16 6.04 12.78
CA SER A 161 9.47 6.49 13.23
C SER A 161 10.61 5.87 12.42
N PHE A 162 10.57 4.54 12.20
CA PHE A 162 11.52 3.84 11.32
C PHE A 162 11.56 4.44 9.90
N ILE A 163 10.39 4.66 9.30
CA ILE A 163 10.30 5.27 7.97
C ILE A 163 10.94 6.66 7.97
N GLN A 164 10.61 7.49 8.95
CA GLN A 164 11.07 8.86 9.05
C GLN A 164 12.57 8.97 9.34
N THR A 165 13.08 8.17 10.29
CA THR A 165 14.43 8.38 10.84
C THR A 165 15.50 7.50 10.23
N GLU A 166 15.11 6.38 9.61
CA GLU A 166 16.06 5.40 9.08
C GLU A 166 15.87 5.18 7.57
N LEU A 167 14.66 4.85 7.13
CA LEU A 167 14.43 4.50 5.73
C LEU A 167 14.57 5.69 4.78
N ILE A 168 13.83 6.79 5.02
CA ILE A 168 13.87 7.98 4.16
C ILE A 168 15.30 8.53 4.04
N PRO A 169 16.06 8.78 5.14
CA PRO A 169 17.43 9.24 5.04
C PRO A 169 18.36 8.28 4.29
N THR A 170 18.13 6.99 4.41
CA THR A 170 18.92 5.98 3.67
C THR A 170 18.63 6.05 2.17
N ILE A 171 17.38 6.12 1.77
CA ILE A 171 16.98 6.23 0.36
C ILE A 171 17.50 7.53 -0.26
N GLU A 172 17.35 8.65 0.40
CA GLU A 172 17.80 9.95 -0.12
C GLU A 172 19.33 10.11 -0.18
N ARG A 173 20.07 9.39 0.65
CA ARG A 173 21.53 9.33 0.58
C ARG A 173 22.00 8.47 -0.61
N GLU A 174 21.30 7.40 -0.94
CA GLU A 174 21.76 6.38 -1.88
C GLU A 174 21.16 6.53 -3.28
N TYR A 175 20.01 7.20 -3.37
CA TYR A 175 19.30 7.41 -4.63
C TYR A 175 18.99 8.89 -4.85
N ARG A 176 18.77 9.26 -6.11
CA ARG A 176 18.31 10.60 -6.48
C ARG A 176 16.81 10.74 -6.26
N ALA A 177 16.40 10.53 -5.01
CA ALA A 177 15.05 10.76 -4.53
C ALA A 177 14.86 12.23 -4.21
N ASP A 178 13.77 12.83 -4.72
CA ASP A 178 13.45 14.23 -4.43
C ASP A 178 12.78 14.37 -3.05
N PRO A 179 13.43 15.05 -2.10
CA PRO A 179 12.88 15.23 -0.76
C PRO A 179 11.56 16.02 -0.72
N ALA A 180 11.29 16.82 -1.75
CA ALA A 180 10.06 17.62 -1.84
C ALA A 180 8.88 16.83 -2.44
N SER A 181 9.12 15.65 -3.00
CA SER A 181 8.13 14.88 -3.77
C SER A 181 7.97 13.45 -3.27
N ARG A 182 7.91 13.29 -1.92
CA ARG A 182 7.65 11.99 -1.28
C ARG A 182 6.15 11.67 -1.29
N VAL A 183 5.82 10.43 -1.59
CA VAL A 183 4.45 9.89 -1.53
C VAL A 183 4.44 8.65 -0.65
N LEU A 184 3.48 8.56 0.27
CA LEU A 184 3.19 7.33 1.02
C LEU A 184 1.99 6.64 0.39
N ALA A 185 2.12 5.36 0.05
CA ALA A 185 1.05 4.58 -0.56
C ALA A 185 0.78 3.31 0.24
N GLY A 186 -0.49 3.02 0.46
CA GLY A 186 -0.92 1.80 1.13
C GLY A 186 -2.35 1.41 0.80
N TYR A 187 -2.65 0.14 1.05
CA TYR A 187 -3.94 -0.48 0.79
C TYR A 187 -4.46 -1.21 2.03
N SER A 188 -5.76 -1.14 2.31
CA SER A 188 -6.37 -1.80 3.48
C SER A 188 -5.73 -1.30 4.79
N PHE A 189 -5.06 -2.14 5.58
CA PHE A 189 -4.26 -1.69 6.73
C PHE A 189 -3.16 -0.70 6.34
N GLY A 190 -2.54 -0.87 5.15
CA GLY A 190 -1.60 0.12 4.62
C GLY A 190 -2.26 1.46 4.29
N GLY A 191 -3.51 1.46 3.85
CA GLY A 191 -4.32 2.66 3.67
C GLY A 191 -4.66 3.35 4.98
N LEU A 192 -4.98 2.57 6.02
CA LEU A 192 -5.15 3.06 7.38
C LEU A 192 -3.87 3.70 7.91
N PHE A 193 -2.73 3.04 7.71
CA PHE A 193 -1.42 3.57 8.10
C PHE A 193 -1.07 4.86 7.36
N ALA A 194 -1.42 4.98 6.08
CA ALA A 194 -1.22 6.22 5.33
C ALA A 194 -1.99 7.39 5.96
N LEU A 195 -3.22 7.15 6.42
CA LEU A 195 -4.00 8.17 7.15
C LEU A 195 -3.46 8.42 8.57
N TYR A 196 -2.96 7.38 9.25
CA TYR A 196 -2.25 7.55 10.52
C TYR A 196 -1.05 8.48 10.35
N ALA A 197 -0.18 8.22 9.38
CA ALA A 197 0.98 9.05 9.09
C ALA A 197 0.58 10.49 8.72
N LEU A 198 -0.49 10.67 7.95
CA LEU A 198 -1.01 11.97 7.55
C LEU A 198 -1.35 12.86 8.75
N PHE A 199 -2.01 12.33 9.77
CA PHE A 199 -2.45 13.15 10.91
C PHE A 199 -1.40 13.27 12.02
N HIS A 200 -0.35 12.41 12.02
CA HIS A 200 0.72 12.49 13.03
C HIS A 200 1.98 13.20 12.50
N GLN A 201 2.30 13.05 11.21
CA GLN A 201 3.48 13.63 10.57
C GLN A 201 3.14 14.17 9.16
N PRO A 202 2.24 15.18 9.04
CA PRO A 202 1.72 15.65 7.75
C PRO A 202 2.80 16.21 6.81
N HIS A 203 3.94 16.67 7.36
CA HIS A 203 5.03 17.24 6.57
C HIS A 203 5.98 16.19 5.97
N LEU A 204 5.84 14.92 6.35
CA LEU A 204 6.77 13.88 5.92
C LEU A 204 6.60 13.53 4.44
N PHE A 205 5.35 13.61 3.94
CA PHE A 205 5.02 13.31 2.56
C PHE A 205 4.19 14.43 1.92
N LYS A 206 4.42 14.66 0.64
CA LYS A 206 3.63 15.61 -0.17
C LYS A 206 2.32 14.98 -0.65
N GLY A 207 2.32 13.66 -0.86
CA GLY A 207 1.18 12.89 -1.33
C GLY A 207 0.91 11.67 -0.46
N TYR A 208 -0.37 11.33 -0.32
CA TYR A 208 -0.84 10.15 0.42
C TYR A 208 -1.84 9.38 -0.45
N ILE A 209 -1.62 8.08 -0.60
CA ILE A 209 -2.54 7.18 -1.29
C ILE A 209 -3.08 6.20 -0.26
N ALA A 210 -4.31 6.42 0.16
CA ALA A 210 -5.05 5.57 1.08
C ALA A 210 -6.10 4.77 0.31
N GLY A 211 -5.72 3.60 -0.20
CA GLY A 211 -6.61 2.68 -0.88
C GLY A 211 -7.38 1.82 0.11
N SER A 212 -8.70 1.76 -0.01
CA SER A 212 -9.63 0.98 0.82
C SER A 212 -9.22 0.91 2.30
N PRO A 213 -8.96 2.08 2.96
CA PRO A 213 -8.48 2.09 4.33
C PRO A 213 -9.50 1.47 5.27
N THR A 214 -9.03 0.64 6.22
CA THR A 214 -9.89 -0.03 7.21
C THR A 214 -10.37 0.95 8.29
N LEU A 215 -11.21 1.90 7.90
CA LEU A 215 -11.66 3.02 8.74
C LEU A 215 -12.51 2.61 9.94
N PHE A 216 -12.99 1.37 9.98
CA PHE A 216 -13.72 0.81 11.12
C PHE A 216 -12.81 0.38 12.26
N TYR A 217 -11.52 0.16 11.99
CA TYR A 217 -10.55 -0.34 12.97
C TYR A 217 -10.52 0.53 14.24
N GLY A 218 -10.43 -0.15 15.40
CA GLY A 218 -10.29 0.50 16.70
C GLY A 218 -11.41 1.50 17.00
N ASP A 219 -12.66 1.09 16.78
CA ASP A 219 -13.84 1.96 16.91
C ASP A 219 -13.66 3.29 16.16
N ARG A 220 -13.17 3.18 14.90
CA ARG A 220 -12.98 4.33 14.01
C ARG A 220 -11.89 5.30 14.49
N VAL A 221 -10.82 4.79 15.06
CA VAL A 221 -9.72 5.57 15.64
C VAL A 221 -9.17 6.66 14.70
N THR A 222 -9.18 6.44 13.38
CA THR A 222 -8.75 7.44 12.38
C THR A 222 -9.60 8.72 12.45
N PHE A 223 -10.88 8.62 12.77
CA PHE A 223 -11.73 9.79 12.96
C PHE A 223 -11.34 10.60 14.21
N THR A 224 -10.80 9.92 15.23
CA THR A 224 -10.27 10.57 16.43
C THR A 224 -8.97 11.31 16.12
N TYR A 225 -8.07 10.71 15.35
CA TYR A 225 -6.82 11.37 14.91
C TYR A 225 -7.11 12.61 14.05
N GLU A 226 -8.04 12.50 13.11
CA GLU A 226 -8.48 13.64 12.31
C GLU A 226 -9.08 14.75 13.17
N ALA A 227 -9.92 14.41 14.16
CA ALA A 227 -10.51 15.40 15.07
C ALA A 227 -9.46 16.11 15.92
N ALA A 228 -8.47 15.39 16.42
CA ALA A 228 -7.36 15.97 17.19
C ALA A 228 -6.52 16.91 16.30
N TYR A 229 -6.23 16.49 15.06
CA TYR A 229 -5.53 17.33 14.09
C TYR A 229 -6.31 18.62 13.80
N ALA A 230 -7.61 18.51 13.49
CA ALA A 230 -8.49 19.65 13.19
C ALA A 230 -8.62 20.64 14.36
N ALA A 231 -8.50 20.16 15.61
CA ALA A 231 -8.52 21.04 16.78
C ALA A 231 -7.24 21.89 16.90
N ALA A 232 -6.13 21.43 16.33
CA ALA A 232 -4.81 22.08 16.44
C ALA A 232 -4.39 22.80 15.16
N GLN A 233 -4.88 22.38 13.99
CA GLN A 233 -4.41 22.83 12.69
C GLN A 233 -5.57 23.11 11.73
N SER A 234 -5.48 24.21 10.97
CA SER A 234 -6.40 24.55 9.89
C SER A 234 -5.84 24.31 8.48
N ALA A 235 -4.54 24.09 8.35
CA ALA A 235 -3.87 23.82 7.09
C ALA A 235 -3.42 22.35 7.01
N LEU A 236 -3.55 21.77 5.82
CA LEU A 236 -3.07 20.42 5.50
C LEU A 236 -2.61 20.39 4.04
N PRO A 237 -1.43 20.99 3.72
CA PRO A 237 -1.00 21.24 2.34
C PRO A 237 -0.43 19.97 1.67
N VAL A 238 -1.28 18.97 1.45
CA VAL A 238 -0.95 17.69 0.85
C VAL A 238 -1.95 17.28 -0.24
N HIS A 239 -1.54 16.35 -1.10
CA HIS A 239 -2.44 15.65 -1.99
C HIS A 239 -2.86 14.32 -1.33
N LEU A 240 -4.14 14.17 -1.04
CA LEU A 240 -4.71 12.93 -0.49
C LEU A 240 -5.61 12.26 -1.53
N TYR A 241 -5.24 11.06 -1.94
CA TYR A 241 -6.16 10.14 -2.60
C TYR A 241 -6.79 9.22 -1.57
N LEU A 242 -8.11 9.15 -1.59
CA LEU A 242 -8.92 8.27 -0.76
C LEU A 242 -9.80 7.42 -1.68
N GLY A 243 -9.56 6.10 -1.70
CA GLY A 243 -10.24 5.17 -2.58
C GLY A 243 -11.01 4.08 -1.83
N ILE A 244 -12.02 3.50 -2.50
CA ILE A 244 -12.81 2.37 -2.03
C ILE A 244 -13.36 1.58 -3.22
N GLY A 245 -13.56 0.27 -3.07
CA GLY A 245 -14.37 -0.52 -3.99
C GLY A 245 -15.84 -0.46 -3.61
N GLU A 246 -16.73 -0.36 -4.60
CA GLU A 246 -18.17 -0.20 -4.39
C GLU A 246 -18.78 -1.36 -3.58
N GLU A 247 -18.26 -2.58 -3.75
CA GLU A 247 -18.79 -3.80 -3.14
C GLU A 247 -18.10 -4.15 -1.79
N GLU A 248 -17.40 -3.20 -1.16
CA GLU A 248 -16.65 -3.45 0.07
C GLU A 248 -17.45 -3.26 1.36
N GLU A 249 -18.75 -2.90 1.31
CA GLU A 249 -19.51 -2.54 2.52
C GLU A 249 -19.48 -3.62 3.61
N LEU A 250 -19.60 -4.88 3.22
CA LEU A 250 -19.64 -6.01 4.14
C LEU A 250 -18.27 -6.69 4.33
N PHE A 251 -17.21 -6.09 3.85
CA PHE A 251 -15.87 -6.63 4.07
C PHE A 251 -15.52 -6.58 5.56
N SER A 252 -15.26 -7.75 6.16
CA SER A 252 -14.95 -7.91 7.60
C SER A 252 -16.00 -7.28 8.53
N ASP A 253 -17.29 -7.26 8.14
CA ASP A 253 -18.39 -6.62 8.87
C ASP A 253 -18.14 -5.14 9.23
N GLY A 254 -17.23 -4.49 8.50
CA GLY A 254 -16.62 -3.21 8.86
C GLY A 254 -17.30 -1.97 8.30
N ALA A 255 -18.44 -2.08 7.60
CA ALA A 255 -19.10 -0.94 6.97
C ALA A 255 -18.11 -0.04 6.19
N MET A 256 -17.27 -0.66 5.35
CA MET A 256 -16.15 -0.02 4.68
C MET A 256 -16.57 1.19 3.84
N VAL A 257 -17.58 1.02 2.99
CA VAL A 257 -18.09 2.06 2.08
C VAL A 257 -18.76 3.18 2.86
N SER A 258 -19.58 2.82 3.86
CA SER A 258 -20.24 3.80 4.73
C SER A 258 -19.23 4.66 5.49
N ASN A 259 -18.18 4.05 6.05
CA ASN A 259 -17.10 4.78 6.74
C ASN A 259 -16.29 5.64 5.78
N PHE A 260 -16.03 5.17 4.57
CA PHE A 260 -15.35 5.95 3.53
C PHE A 260 -16.10 7.25 3.21
N TYR A 261 -17.40 7.18 2.94
CA TYR A 261 -18.19 8.37 2.65
C TYR A 261 -18.26 9.34 3.83
N GLN A 262 -18.42 8.82 5.05
CA GLN A 262 -18.44 9.66 6.26
C GLN A 262 -17.10 10.35 6.48
N PHE A 263 -15.98 9.63 6.29
CA PHE A 263 -14.65 10.21 6.46
C PHE A 263 -14.33 11.25 5.39
N ALA A 264 -14.65 10.95 4.13
CA ALA A 264 -14.47 11.89 3.02
C ALA A 264 -15.29 13.17 3.23
N ALA A 265 -16.59 13.05 3.58
CA ALA A 265 -17.44 14.19 3.87
C ALA A 265 -16.90 15.04 5.04
N ARG A 266 -16.34 14.37 6.07
CA ARG A 266 -15.70 15.05 7.18
C ARG A 266 -14.50 15.88 6.75
N LEU A 267 -13.58 15.32 5.96
CA LEU A 267 -12.43 16.06 5.42
C LEU A 267 -12.86 17.26 4.58
N GLU A 268 -13.87 17.10 3.73
CA GLU A 268 -14.43 18.19 2.91
C GLU A 268 -15.03 19.31 3.78
N SER A 269 -15.70 18.96 4.89
CA SER A 269 -16.30 19.92 5.80
C SER A 269 -15.28 20.78 6.54
N ARG A 270 -14.06 20.27 6.74
CA ARG A 270 -12.97 20.97 7.44
C ARG A 270 -12.39 22.12 6.64
N LYS A 271 -12.42 22.03 5.31
CA LYS A 271 -11.84 23.04 4.40
C LYS A 271 -10.39 23.35 4.73
N TYR A 272 -9.59 22.32 5.02
CA TYR A 272 -8.17 22.50 5.30
C TYR A 272 -7.48 23.27 4.18
N GLU A 273 -6.74 24.30 4.56
CA GLU A 273 -5.96 25.10 3.63
C GLU A 273 -4.87 24.22 2.98
N GLY A 274 -4.82 24.20 1.65
CA GLY A 274 -3.84 23.45 0.87
C GLY A 274 -4.14 21.98 0.69
N LEU A 275 -5.24 21.42 1.24
CA LEU A 275 -5.63 20.04 0.98
C LEU A 275 -6.19 19.89 -0.42
N VAL A 276 -5.58 19.01 -1.20
CA VAL A 276 -6.14 18.50 -2.46
C VAL A 276 -6.65 17.08 -2.22
N LEU A 277 -7.96 16.94 -2.04
CA LEU A 277 -8.60 15.62 -1.81
C LEU A 277 -9.17 15.07 -3.12
N THR A 278 -8.73 13.86 -3.50
CA THR A 278 -9.33 13.07 -4.57
C THR A 278 -10.04 11.87 -3.96
N ARG A 279 -11.36 11.78 -4.19
CA ARG A 279 -12.17 10.61 -3.80
C ARG A 279 -12.39 9.73 -5.02
N HIS A 280 -12.29 8.43 -4.84
CA HIS A 280 -12.52 7.48 -5.92
C HIS A 280 -13.26 6.24 -5.42
N VAL A 281 -14.36 5.90 -6.08
CA VAL A 281 -15.09 4.64 -5.88
C VAL A 281 -14.85 3.79 -7.12
N VAL A 282 -14.30 2.60 -6.94
CA VAL A 282 -14.10 1.64 -8.03
C VAL A 282 -15.38 0.82 -8.19
N GLU A 283 -16.09 1.06 -9.27
CA GLU A 283 -17.39 0.42 -9.55
C GLU A 283 -17.24 -1.11 -9.69
N ASN A 284 -18.24 -1.85 -9.19
CA ASN A 284 -18.33 -3.31 -9.28
C ASN A 284 -17.07 -4.05 -8.78
N CYS A 285 -16.40 -3.51 -7.78
CA CYS A 285 -15.18 -4.09 -7.22
C CYS A 285 -15.28 -4.37 -5.73
N ALA A 286 -15.01 -5.62 -5.37
CA ALA A 286 -14.77 -6.04 -3.99
C ALA A 286 -13.33 -5.72 -3.55
N HIS A 287 -13.05 -5.87 -2.25
CA HIS A 287 -11.81 -5.41 -1.60
C HIS A 287 -10.52 -5.80 -2.33
N CYS A 288 -10.30 -7.09 -2.63
CA CYS A 288 -9.06 -7.50 -3.28
C CYS A 288 -8.96 -7.12 -4.76
N ALA A 289 -10.10 -6.93 -5.44
CA ALA A 289 -10.15 -6.60 -6.87
C ALA A 289 -9.88 -5.12 -7.13
N SER A 290 -10.14 -4.25 -6.16
CA SER A 290 -10.05 -2.80 -6.32
C SER A 290 -8.64 -2.23 -6.10
N ALA A 291 -7.65 -3.04 -5.68
CA ALA A 291 -6.30 -2.56 -5.36
C ALA A 291 -5.58 -1.93 -6.57
N ALA A 292 -5.51 -2.65 -7.70
CA ALA A 292 -4.80 -2.16 -8.88
C ALA A 292 -5.38 -0.84 -9.45
N PRO A 293 -6.69 -0.72 -9.71
CA PRO A 293 -7.27 0.53 -10.17
C PRO A 293 -7.12 1.66 -9.15
N GLN A 294 -7.13 1.38 -7.84
CA GLN A 294 -6.92 2.39 -6.81
C GLN A 294 -5.47 2.88 -6.77
N PHE A 295 -4.47 2.00 -6.87
CA PHE A 295 -3.07 2.45 -6.99
C PHE A 295 -2.86 3.29 -8.24
N GLN A 296 -3.40 2.87 -9.39
CA GLN A 296 -3.29 3.64 -10.63
C GLN A 296 -3.90 5.03 -10.49
N ALA A 297 -5.15 5.13 -10.04
CA ALA A 297 -5.84 6.40 -9.86
C ALA A 297 -5.18 7.26 -8.77
N GLY A 298 -4.70 6.65 -7.68
CA GLY A 298 -4.00 7.33 -6.60
C GLY A 298 -2.68 7.94 -7.05
N ILE A 299 -1.85 7.19 -7.76
CA ILE A 299 -0.58 7.68 -8.33
C ILE A 299 -0.86 8.83 -9.29
N GLN A 300 -1.86 8.69 -10.14
CA GLN A 300 -2.30 9.77 -11.02
C GLN A 300 -2.71 11.02 -10.23
N ALA A 301 -3.51 10.88 -9.19
CA ALA A 301 -4.03 12.00 -8.42
C ALA A 301 -2.94 12.77 -7.67
N VAL A 302 -1.92 12.08 -7.15
CA VAL A 302 -0.89 12.70 -6.28
C VAL A 302 0.36 13.18 -7.04
N LEU A 303 0.63 12.64 -8.24
CA LEU A 303 1.81 12.98 -9.03
C LEU A 303 1.50 13.83 -10.29
N SER A 304 0.22 14.02 -10.66
CA SER A 304 -0.11 14.93 -11.77
C SER A 304 0.28 16.36 -11.40
N GLU A 305 1.05 17.00 -12.25
CA GLU A 305 1.22 18.45 -12.22
C GLU A 305 -0.14 19.10 -12.54
N ARG A 306 -0.65 19.94 -11.63
CA ARG A 306 -1.83 20.76 -11.86
C ARG A 306 -1.44 22.20 -12.12
#